data_381e7cdd02221fe59a3ee517131e8218
#
_entry.id   381e7cdd02221fe59a3ee517131e8218
#
_cell.length_a   1.000
_cell.length_b   1.000
_cell.length_c   1.000
_cell.angle_alpha   90.00
_cell.angle_beta   90.00
_cell.angle_gamma   90.00
#
_symmetry.space_group_name_H-M   'P 1'
#
loop_
_entity.id
_entity.type
_entity.pdbx_description
1 polymer ?
#
loop_
_entity_poly.entity_id
_entity_poly.type
_entity_poly.pdbx_seq_one_letter_code
_entity_poly.pdbx_strand_id
1 'polypeptide(L)'
;MNIALWVVQALLALVYLAAGGLKVARPREQLVASGNYDWMKDTSDAGVKAVGAVELLGALGLVLPELTGIAPILTPIAAVGLVVVQVGAIRVHLTRNERKPLPANVILLLLAAFVAAGRFLG
;
A
#
# COMPACT_ATOMS: atom_id res chain seq x y z
N MET A 1 -3.94 -11.26 20.00
CA MET A 1 -4.27 -10.85 18.62
C MET A 1 -4.11 -9.35 18.39
N ASN A 2 -4.57 -8.52 19.31
CA ASN A 2 -4.47 -7.06 19.15
C ASN A 2 -3.01 -6.58 18.96
N ILE A 3 -2.07 -7.13 19.71
CA ILE A 3 -0.65 -6.77 19.58
C ILE A 3 -0.13 -7.15 18.19
N ALA A 4 -0.46 -8.35 17.71
CA ALA A 4 -0.06 -8.80 16.38
C ALA A 4 -0.63 -7.89 15.30
N LEU A 5 -1.89 -7.49 15.41
CA LEU A 5 -2.52 -6.56 14.47
C LEU A 5 -1.82 -5.20 14.47
N TRP A 6 -1.51 -4.65 15.65
CA TRP A 6 -0.81 -3.37 15.74
C TRP A 6 0.60 -3.43 15.15
N VAL A 7 1.32 -4.52 15.38
CA VAL A 7 2.67 -4.69 14.79
C VAL A 7 2.56 -4.66 13.26
N VAL A 8 1.63 -5.43 12.71
CA VAL A 8 1.44 -5.47 11.25
C VAL A 8 0.96 -4.12 10.71
N GLN A 9 0.01 -3.47 11.40
CA GLN A 9 -0.47 -2.14 11.01
C GLN A 9 0.67 -1.11 10.97
N ALA A 10 1.52 -1.10 11.99
CA ALA A 10 2.65 -0.18 12.05
C ALA A 10 3.66 -0.44 10.92
N LEU A 11 4.00 -1.70 10.68
CA LEU A 11 4.93 -2.06 9.60
C LEU A 11 4.37 -1.68 8.23
N LEU A 12 3.11 -2.00 7.97
CA LEU A 12 2.46 -1.63 6.70
C LEU A 12 2.39 -0.11 6.55
N ALA A 13 2.05 0.61 7.61
CA ALA A 13 1.97 2.07 7.56
C ALA A 13 3.32 2.67 7.19
N LEU A 14 4.42 2.19 7.77
CA LEU A 14 5.76 2.67 7.45
C LEU A 14 6.10 2.40 5.97
N VAL A 15 5.82 1.19 5.49
CA VAL A 15 6.08 0.84 4.09
C VAL A 15 5.30 1.75 3.14
N TYR A 16 4.01 1.94 3.38
CA TYR A 16 3.16 2.73 2.49
C TYR A 16 3.38 4.22 2.63
N LEU A 17 3.78 4.72 3.79
CA LEU A 17 4.21 6.12 3.93
C LEU A 17 5.45 6.38 3.08
N ALA A 18 6.42 5.48 3.12
CA ALA A 18 7.63 5.61 2.30
C ALA A 18 7.31 5.49 0.81
N ALA A 19 6.59 4.44 0.42
CA ALA A 19 6.25 4.19 -0.99
C ALA A 19 5.36 5.29 -1.56
N GLY A 20 4.30 5.65 -0.84
CA GLY A 20 3.37 6.70 -1.27
C GLY A 20 4.02 8.06 -1.26
N GLY A 21 4.82 8.36 -0.25
CA GLY A 21 5.55 9.61 -0.13
C GLY A 21 6.49 9.84 -1.30
N LEU A 22 7.25 8.84 -1.71
CA LEU A 22 8.13 8.92 -2.87
C LEU A 22 7.35 9.20 -4.16
N LYS A 23 6.23 8.52 -4.36
CA LYS A 23 5.42 8.70 -5.56
C LYS A 23 4.79 10.09 -5.65
N VAL A 24 4.41 10.67 -4.53
CA VAL A 24 3.81 12.01 -4.48
C VAL A 24 4.88 13.09 -4.54
N ALA A 25 6.00 12.91 -3.82
CA ALA A 25 7.02 13.94 -3.65
C ALA A 25 7.97 14.06 -4.84
N ARG A 26 8.21 12.97 -5.57
CA ARG A 26 9.20 12.93 -6.65
C ARG A 26 8.54 12.83 -8.02
N PRO A 27 9.09 13.50 -9.05
CA PRO A 27 8.61 13.34 -10.42
C PRO A 27 8.74 11.89 -10.88
N ARG A 28 7.78 11.42 -11.68
CA ARG A 28 7.81 10.08 -12.27
C ARG A 28 9.14 9.81 -12.98
N GLU A 29 9.66 10.79 -13.69
CA GLU A 29 10.90 10.66 -14.45
C GLU A 29 12.10 10.30 -13.56
N GLN A 30 12.20 10.88 -12.37
CA GLN A 30 13.26 10.55 -11.42
C GLN A 30 13.12 9.13 -10.91
N LEU A 31 11.90 8.69 -10.63
CA LEU A 31 11.65 7.34 -10.15
C LEU A 31 11.95 6.30 -11.22
N VAL A 32 11.57 6.56 -12.48
CA VAL A 32 11.90 5.69 -13.62
C VAL A 32 13.42 5.63 -13.81
N ALA A 33 14.10 6.76 -13.73
CA ALA A 33 15.55 6.84 -13.91
C ALA A 33 16.32 6.05 -12.84
N SER A 34 15.74 5.84 -11.66
CA SER A 34 16.38 5.04 -10.60
C SER A 34 16.51 3.55 -10.96
N GLY A 35 15.76 3.08 -11.95
CA GLY A 35 15.77 1.68 -12.39
C GLY A 35 14.87 0.75 -11.59
N ASN A 36 14.21 1.26 -10.53
CA ASN A 36 13.38 0.43 -9.65
C ASN A 36 11.89 0.47 -9.98
N TYR A 37 11.46 1.36 -10.89
CA TYR A 37 10.06 1.63 -11.17
C TYR A 37 9.75 1.59 -12.67
N ASP A 38 10.20 0.52 -13.34
CA ASP A 38 10.01 0.40 -14.79
C ASP A 38 8.54 0.41 -15.20
N TRP A 39 7.65 -0.10 -14.34
CA TRP A 39 6.22 -0.10 -14.61
C TRP A 39 5.65 1.32 -14.78
N MET A 40 6.31 2.33 -14.22
CA MET A 40 5.87 3.72 -14.33
C MET A 40 6.06 4.29 -15.73
N LYS A 41 6.87 3.64 -16.57
CA LYS A 41 7.03 4.05 -17.97
C LYS A 41 5.71 4.03 -18.73
N ASP A 42 4.81 3.13 -18.34
CA ASP A 42 3.50 2.96 -18.99
C ASP A 42 2.38 3.71 -18.25
N THR A 43 2.74 4.49 -17.23
CA THR A 43 1.78 5.21 -16.40
C THR A 43 2.07 6.71 -16.47
N SER A 44 1.03 7.54 -16.52
CA SER A 44 1.18 8.99 -16.49
C SER A 44 1.70 9.47 -15.13
N ASP A 45 2.28 10.67 -15.09
CA ASP A 45 2.69 11.30 -13.83
C ASP A 45 1.50 11.44 -12.87
N ALA A 46 0.34 11.84 -13.38
CA ALA A 46 -0.88 11.92 -12.58
C ALA A 46 -1.30 10.56 -12.02
N GLY A 47 -1.15 9.49 -12.81
CA GLY A 47 -1.45 8.13 -12.36
C GLY A 47 -0.53 7.67 -11.24
N VAL A 48 0.78 7.94 -11.35
CA VAL A 48 1.75 7.62 -10.30
C VAL A 48 1.41 8.36 -9.01
N LYS A 49 1.09 9.66 -9.10
CA LYS A 49 0.73 10.45 -7.93
C LYS A 49 -0.58 9.99 -7.31
N ALA A 50 -1.53 9.56 -8.11
CA ALA A 50 -2.80 9.01 -7.61
C ALA A 50 -2.56 7.73 -6.79
N VAL A 51 -1.72 6.82 -7.27
CA VAL A 51 -1.33 5.62 -6.54
C VAL A 51 -0.66 5.99 -5.22
N GLY A 52 0.30 6.93 -5.27
CA GLY A 52 0.97 7.42 -4.07
C GLY A 52 0.03 8.02 -3.05
N ALA A 53 -0.94 8.82 -3.50
CA ALA A 53 -1.94 9.42 -2.62
C ALA A 53 -2.81 8.35 -1.94
N VAL A 54 -3.25 7.34 -2.68
CA VAL A 54 -4.01 6.21 -2.13
C VAL A 54 -3.19 5.46 -1.09
N GLU A 55 -1.92 5.23 -1.36
CA GLU A 55 -1.01 4.55 -0.43
C GLU A 55 -0.81 5.37 0.86
N LEU A 56 -0.66 6.69 0.75
CA LEU A 56 -0.56 7.58 1.93
C LEU A 56 -1.84 7.57 2.75
N LEU A 57 -3.00 7.68 2.10
CA LEU A 57 -4.29 7.62 2.78
C LEU A 57 -4.48 6.26 3.46
N GLY A 58 -4.08 5.18 2.78
CA GLY A 58 -4.11 3.85 3.36
C GLY A 58 -3.24 3.73 4.59
N ALA A 59 -2.02 4.27 4.54
CA ALA A 59 -1.11 4.25 5.68
C ALA A 59 -1.69 4.99 6.89
N LEU A 60 -2.25 6.18 6.68
CA LEU A 60 -2.91 6.94 7.74
C LEU A 60 -4.13 6.20 8.28
N GLY A 61 -4.92 5.61 7.39
CA GLY A 61 -6.12 4.84 7.75
C GLY A 61 -5.80 3.56 8.53
N LEU A 62 -4.61 2.99 8.35
CA LEU A 62 -4.19 1.82 9.12
C LEU A 62 -3.94 2.13 10.60
N VAL A 63 -3.63 3.36 10.94
CA VAL A 63 -3.19 3.72 12.28
C VAL A 63 -4.15 4.68 12.98
N LEU A 64 -4.47 5.81 12.36
CA LEU A 64 -5.16 6.90 13.04
C LEU A 64 -6.57 6.57 13.52
N PRO A 65 -7.46 5.94 12.72
CA PRO A 65 -8.82 5.65 13.19
C PRO A 65 -8.83 4.74 14.42
N GLU A 66 -8.01 3.69 14.43
CA GLU A 66 -7.94 2.76 15.54
C GLU A 66 -7.27 3.40 16.76
N LEU A 67 -6.21 4.19 16.53
CA LEU A 67 -5.45 4.85 17.60
C LEU A 67 -6.28 5.91 18.32
N THR A 68 -7.05 6.69 17.57
CA THR A 68 -7.85 7.80 18.11
C THR A 68 -9.23 7.36 18.59
N GLY A 69 -9.70 6.19 18.15
CA GLY A 69 -11.07 5.73 18.40
C GLY A 69 -12.12 6.45 17.58
N ILE A 70 -11.72 7.34 16.67
CA ILE A 70 -12.62 8.06 15.79
C ILE A 70 -12.83 7.24 14.53
N ALA A 71 -14.10 6.79 14.32
CA ALA A 71 -14.48 5.95 13.17
C ALA A 71 -13.49 4.77 12.96
N PRO A 72 -13.29 3.89 13.96
CA PRO A 72 -12.28 2.83 13.86
C PRO A 72 -12.54 1.85 12.71
N ILE A 73 -13.76 1.79 12.18
CA ILE A 73 -14.09 0.99 10.99
C ILE A 73 -13.26 1.40 9.77
N LEU A 74 -12.74 2.62 9.74
CA LEU A 74 -11.90 3.06 8.63
C LEU A 74 -10.58 2.31 8.56
N THR A 75 -10.07 1.75 9.66
CA THR A 75 -8.85 0.95 9.64
C THR A 75 -8.99 -0.33 8.81
N PRO A 76 -9.97 -1.21 9.04
CA PRO A 76 -10.14 -2.38 8.17
C PRO A 76 -10.53 -1.99 6.73
N ILE A 77 -11.26 -0.90 6.54
CA ILE A 77 -11.58 -0.38 5.20
C ILE A 77 -10.30 0.05 4.48
N ALA A 78 -9.39 0.76 5.15
CA ALA A 78 -8.11 1.13 4.58
C ALA A 78 -7.28 -0.11 4.21
N ALA A 79 -7.29 -1.13 5.06
CA ALA A 79 -6.60 -2.39 4.79
C ALA A 79 -7.15 -3.07 3.53
N VAL A 80 -8.47 -3.10 3.35
CA VAL A 80 -9.09 -3.62 2.11
C VAL A 80 -8.63 -2.82 0.90
N GLY A 81 -8.57 -1.49 1.01
CA GLY A 81 -8.07 -0.62 -0.06
C GLY A 81 -6.64 -0.98 -0.46
N LEU A 82 -5.78 -1.26 0.52
CA LEU A 82 -4.40 -1.68 0.25
C LEU A 82 -4.31 -3.08 -0.35
N VAL A 83 -5.22 -3.99 -0.01
CA VAL A 83 -5.33 -5.28 -0.71
C VAL A 83 -5.62 -5.05 -2.19
N VAL A 84 -6.56 -4.17 -2.51
CA VAL A 84 -6.89 -3.81 -3.90
C VAL A 84 -5.68 -3.23 -4.62
N VAL A 85 -4.93 -2.35 -3.97
CA VAL A 85 -3.69 -1.77 -4.52
C VAL A 85 -2.70 -2.89 -4.88
N GLN A 86 -2.51 -3.87 -4.00
CA GLN A 86 -1.57 -4.97 -4.26
C GLN A 86 -2.06 -5.91 -5.36
N VAL A 87 -3.36 -6.17 -5.43
CA VAL A 87 -3.92 -6.94 -6.56
C VAL A 87 -3.61 -6.24 -7.88
N GLY A 88 -3.81 -4.92 -7.93
CA GLY A 88 -3.46 -4.12 -9.11
C GLY A 88 -1.97 -4.16 -9.44
N ALA A 89 -1.11 -4.03 -8.43
CA ALA A 89 0.33 -4.09 -8.61
C ALA A 89 0.78 -5.46 -9.13
N ILE A 90 0.26 -6.53 -8.58
CA ILE A 90 0.57 -7.90 -9.03
C ILE A 90 0.16 -8.06 -10.48
N ARG A 91 -1.02 -7.60 -10.85
CA ARG A 91 -1.50 -7.67 -12.23
C ARG A 91 -0.56 -6.93 -13.19
N VAL A 92 -0.13 -5.72 -12.84
CA VAL A 92 0.80 -4.92 -13.63
C VAL A 92 2.11 -5.67 -13.83
N HIS A 93 2.68 -6.19 -12.75
CA HIS A 93 3.95 -6.92 -12.84
C HIS A 93 3.84 -8.22 -13.66
N LEU A 94 2.73 -8.94 -13.53
CA LEU A 94 2.51 -10.15 -14.32
C LEU A 94 2.38 -9.84 -15.81
N THR A 95 1.66 -8.77 -16.17
CA THR A 95 1.51 -8.39 -17.60
C THR A 95 2.81 -7.89 -18.20
N ARG A 96 3.73 -7.39 -17.38
CA ARG A 96 5.06 -6.93 -17.81
C ARG A 96 6.13 -8.01 -17.68
N ASN A 97 5.76 -9.24 -17.28
CA ASN A 97 6.71 -10.32 -16.99
C ASN A 97 7.75 -9.97 -15.91
N GLU A 98 7.37 -9.12 -14.98
CA GLU A 98 8.22 -8.71 -13.87
C GLU A 98 7.92 -9.62 -12.67
N ARG A 99 8.76 -10.60 -12.41
CA ARG A 99 8.56 -11.56 -11.33
C ARG A 99 9.27 -11.20 -10.05
N LYS A 100 10.32 -10.42 -10.14
CA LYS A 100 11.16 -10.05 -9.00
C LYS A 100 10.40 -9.35 -7.87
N PRO A 101 9.48 -8.39 -8.13
CA PRO A 101 8.73 -7.72 -7.07
C PRO A 101 7.56 -8.54 -6.52
N LEU A 102 7.14 -9.62 -7.17
CA LEU A 102 5.94 -10.37 -6.80
C LEU A 102 5.94 -10.90 -5.36
N PRO A 103 7.05 -11.48 -4.84
CA PRO A 103 7.04 -11.95 -3.46
C PRO A 103 6.71 -10.86 -2.44
N ALA A 104 7.28 -9.66 -2.61
CA ALA A 104 6.98 -8.53 -1.73
C ALA A 104 5.52 -8.12 -1.84
N ASN A 105 4.96 -8.06 -3.05
CA ASN A 105 3.57 -7.70 -3.28
C ASN A 105 2.61 -8.70 -2.65
N VAL A 106 2.92 -9.99 -2.74
CA VAL A 106 2.09 -11.04 -2.13
C VAL A 106 2.14 -10.93 -0.60
N ILE A 107 3.32 -10.70 -0.03
CA ILE A 107 3.48 -10.52 1.42
C ILE A 107 2.66 -9.31 1.89
N LEU A 108 2.77 -8.18 1.21
CA LEU A 108 2.01 -6.97 1.57
C LEU A 108 0.50 -7.21 1.46
N LEU A 109 0.05 -7.93 0.43
CA LEU A 109 -1.34 -8.28 0.27
C LEU A 109 -1.84 -9.15 1.44
N LEU A 110 -1.09 -10.18 1.79
CA LEU A 110 -1.47 -11.08 2.88
C LEU A 110 -1.50 -10.37 4.24
N LEU A 111 -0.54 -9.49 4.49
CA LEU A 111 -0.51 -8.69 5.72
C LEU A 111 -1.69 -7.73 5.79
N ALA A 112 -2.03 -7.07 4.70
CA ALA A 112 -3.19 -6.18 4.64
C ALA A 112 -4.49 -6.97 4.81
N ALA A 113 -4.62 -8.15 4.21
CA ALA A 113 -5.77 -9.02 4.38
C ALA A 113 -5.91 -9.48 5.84
N PHE A 114 -4.79 -9.78 6.50
CA PHE A 114 -4.78 -10.13 7.92
C PHE A 114 -5.33 -9.00 8.79
N VAL A 115 -4.89 -7.75 8.54
CA VAL A 115 -5.40 -6.59 9.26
C VAL A 115 -6.89 -6.38 8.99
N ALA A 116 -7.31 -6.46 7.73
CA ALA A 116 -8.71 -6.31 7.36
C ALA A 116 -9.59 -7.33 8.11
N ALA A 117 -9.23 -8.60 8.03
CA ALA A 117 -9.97 -9.67 8.70
C ALA A 117 -9.97 -9.46 10.23
N GLY A 118 -8.81 -9.21 10.82
CA GLY A 118 -8.68 -9.05 12.27
C GLY A 118 -9.46 -7.86 12.82
N ARG A 119 -9.47 -6.75 12.10
CA ARG A 119 -10.18 -5.54 12.56
C ARG A 119 -11.67 -5.56 12.25
N PHE A 120 -12.11 -6.25 11.19
CA PHE A 120 -13.55 -6.47 10.98
C PHE A 120 -14.14 -7.44 11.99
N LEU A 121 -13.40 -8.49 12.36
CA LEU A 121 -13.88 -9.54 13.26
C LEU A 121 -13.69 -9.19 14.74
N GLY A 122 -12.80 -8.34 15.04
CA GLY A 122 -12.49 -7.92 16.40
C GLY A 122 -12.67 -6.47 16.66
#